data_665972cebac239a6c5a14cd6b4eaa53f
#
_entry.id   665972cebac239a6c5a14cd6b4eaa53f
#
_cell.length_a   1.000
_cell.length_b   1.000
_cell.length_c   1.000
_cell.angle_alpha   90.00
_cell.angle_beta   90.00
_cell.angle_gamma   90.00
#
_symmetry.space_group_name_H-M   'P 1'
#
loop_
_entity.id
_entity.type
_entity.pdbx_description
1 polymer ?
#
loop_
_entity_poly.entity_id
_entity_poly.type
_entity_poly.pdbx_seq_one_letter_code
_entity_poly.pdbx_strand_id
1 'polypeptide(L)'
;AGLYVPGGRAAYPSSLLMNAIPAKVAGVDRLVVTTPTPKGESNPLVLAAAHIAGVDEIWRVGGAQAVAALAYGTDRIARVDVVTGPGNAWVAEAKRQLYGVVGIDMVAGPSEILVIADKDNDPDWIAADLLSQAEHDPTSQSILITDDRSFAKLVEDAVDLQLMSLPTAKTARTSWEANGLIVVVDTLDVAIPLAY
;
A
#
# COMPACT_ATOMS: atom_id res chain seq x y z
N ALA A 1 -11.70 -14.89 9.68
CA ALA A 1 -11.09 -14.18 8.56
C ALA A 1 -9.58 -14.36 8.54
N GLY A 2 -8.98 -14.31 7.36
CA GLY A 2 -7.54 -14.32 7.14
C GLY A 2 -7.01 -12.93 6.81
N LEU A 3 -5.99 -12.49 7.51
CA LEU A 3 -5.37 -11.18 7.33
C LEU A 3 -3.97 -11.37 6.73
N TYR A 4 -3.75 -10.84 5.53
CA TYR A 4 -2.41 -10.80 4.95
C TYR A 4 -1.70 -9.53 5.41
N VAL A 5 -0.60 -9.68 6.12
CA VAL A 5 0.23 -8.56 6.58
C VAL A 5 1.57 -8.60 5.85
N PRO A 6 1.90 -7.60 5.03
CA PRO A 6 3.20 -7.54 4.36
C PRO A 6 4.36 -7.54 5.35
N GLY A 7 5.51 -8.09 4.99
CA GLY A 7 6.66 -8.19 5.87
C GLY A 7 8.00 -8.28 5.13
N GLY A 8 8.05 -7.82 3.89
CA GLY A 8 9.24 -7.95 3.05
C GLY A 8 10.23 -6.78 3.19
N ARG A 9 9.79 -5.56 2.96
CA ARG A 9 10.64 -4.35 2.95
C ARG A 9 10.57 -3.57 4.25
N ALA A 10 9.40 -3.54 4.89
CA ALA A 10 9.15 -2.87 6.16
C ALA A 10 8.22 -3.69 7.04
N ALA A 11 8.14 -3.36 8.33
CA ALA A 11 7.12 -3.87 9.23
C ALA A 11 5.84 -3.04 9.09
N TYR A 12 4.70 -3.72 9.05
CA TYR A 12 3.40 -3.06 8.92
C TYR A 12 2.45 -3.41 10.08
N PRO A 13 2.78 -3.05 11.33
CA PRO A 13 1.88 -3.26 12.48
C PRO A 13 0.56 -2.49 12.29
N SER A 14 0.60 -1.33 11.65
CA SER A 14 -0.59 -0.54 11.31
C SER A 14 -1.53 -1.29 10.39
N SER A 15 -1.03 -1.94 9.33
CA SER A 15 -1.87 -2.73 8.43
C SER A 15 -2.55 -3.89 9.16
N LEU A 16 -1.87 -4.51 10.13
CA LEU A 16 -2.48 -5.53 10.97
C LEU A 16 -3.63 -4.94 11.79
N LEU A 17 -3.39 -3.82 12.49
CA LEU A 17 -4.42 -3.17 13.33
C LEU A 17 -5.61 -2.68 12.50
N MET A 18 -5.35 -2.08 11.33
CA MET A 18 -6.39 -1.58 10.42
C MET A 18 -7.31 -2.68 9.88
N ASN A 19 -6.86 -3.93 9.82
CA ASN A 19 -7.68 -5.08 9.45
C ASN A 19 -8.27 -5.80 10.65
N ALA A 20 -7.48 -6.03 11.71
CA ALA A 20 -7.90 -6.84 12.85
C ALA A 20 -8.95 -6.14 13.73
N ILE A 21 -8.79 -4.83 13.99
CA ILE A 21 -9.71 -4.10 14.86
C ILE A 21 -11.12 -4.03 14.26
N PRO A 22 -11.32 -3.62 12.99
CA PRO A 22 -12.65 -3.66 12.37
C PRO A 22 -13.24 -5.07 12.33
N ALA A 23 -12.44 -6.10 12.09
CA ALA A 23 -12.92 -7.49 12.10
C ALA A 23 -13.43 -7.91 13.49
N LYS A 24 -12.71 -7.57 14.58
CA LYS A 24 -13.17 -7.82 15.95
C LYS A 24 -14.44 -7.02 16.29
N VAL A 25 -14.51 -5.76 15.89
CA VAL A 25 -15.73 -4.93 16.09
C VAL A 25 -16.92 -5.51 15.33
N ALA A 26 -16.69 -6.07 14.15
CA ALA A 26 -17.71 -6.76 13.36
C ALA A 26 -18.10 -8.15 13.93
N GLY A 27 -17.47 -8.60 15.01
CA GLY A 27 -17.80 -9.87 15.67
C GLY A 27 -17.20 -11.09 14.95
N VAL A 28 -16.09 -10.95 14.23
CA VAL A 28 -15.40 -12.08 13.63
C VAL A 28 -14.74 -12.93 14.71
N ASP A 29 -15.19 -14.16 14.86
CA ASP A 29 -14.75 -15.06 15.95
C ASP A 29 -13.29 -15.46 15.83
N ARG A 30 -12.81 -15.76 14.61
CA ARG A 30 -11.45 -16.27 14.36
C ARG A 30 -10.70 -15.40 13.39
N LEU A 31 -9.56 -14.83 13.83
CA LEU A 31 -8.63 -14.05 13.03
C LEU A 31 -7.29 -14.78 12.85
N VAL A 32 -6.93 -15.05 11.61
CA VAL A 32 -5.69 -15.71 11.23
C VAL A 32 -4.82 -14.74 10.46
N VAL A 33 -3.64 -14.45 10.95
CA VAL A 33 -2.66 -13.59 10.27
C VAL A 33 -1.66 -14.45 9.52
N THR A 34 -1.37 -14.09 8.28
CA THR A 34 -0.20 -14.56 7.54
C THR A 34 0.74 -13.40 7.26
N THR A 35 2.03 -13.59 7.52
CA THR A 35 3.06 -12.58 7.26
C THR A 35 4.35 -13.24 6.82
N PRO A 36 4.99 -12.78 5.73
CA PRO A 36 6.29 -13.29 5.32
C PRO A 36 7.35 -12.95 6.37
N THR A 37 8.25 -13.87 6.59
CA THR A 37 9.40 -13.69 7.49
C THR A 37 10.70 -13.93 6.72
N PRO A 38 11.15 -12.96 5.92
CA PRO A 38 12.43 -13.05 5.23
C PRO A 38 13.54 -13.37 6.24
N LYS A 39 14.42 -14.31 5.91
CA LYS A 39 15.50 -14.77 6.80
C LYS A 39 15.01 -15.47 8.09
N GLY A 40 13.73 -15.82 8.19
CA GLY A 40 13.16 -16.51 9.36
C GLY A 40 12.89 -15.61 10.58
N GLU A 41 13.06 -14.30 10.44
CA GLU A 41 12.85 -13.34 11.53
C GLU A 41 11.42 -12.78 11.52
N SER A 42 10.76 -12.80 12.68
CA SER A 42 9.47 -12.15 12.89
C SER A 42 9.67 -10.76 13.46
N ASN A 43 8.95 -9.77 12.94
CA ASN A 43 9.03 -8.42 13.49
C ASN A 43 8.27 -8.32 14.82
N PRO A 44 8.91 -7.88 15.93
CA PRO A 44 8.29 -7.83 17.24
C PRO A 44 7.10 -6.86 17.31
N LEU A 45 7.10 -5.77 16.52
CA LEU A 45 5.98 -4.82 16.49
C LEU A 45 4.73 -5.45 15.86
N VAL A 46 4.89 -6.30 14.84
CA VAL A 46 3.76 -7.03 14.23
C VAL A 46 3.20 -8.04 15.24
N LEU A 47 4.06 -8.74 15.99
CA LEU A 47 3.62 -9.68 17.03
C LEU A 47 2.89 -8.97 18.18
N ALA A 48 3.41 -7.81 18.62
CA ALA A 48 2.78 -7.00 19.66
C ALA A 48 1.41 -6.48 19.19
N ALA A 49 1.31 -5.96 17.95
CA ALA A 49 0.05 -5.51 17.39
C ALA A 49 -0.98 -6.65 17.29
N ALA A 50 -0.55 -7.84 16.88
CA ALA A 50 -1.42 -9.01 16.81
C ALA A 50 -1.95 -9.42 18.19
N HIS A 51 -1.09 -9.39 19.21
CA HIS A 51 -1.48 -9.70 20.60
C HIS A 51 -2.52 -8.67 21.11
N ILE A 52 -2.25 -7.38 20.91
CA ILE A 52 -3.15 -6.29 21.36
C ILE A 52 -4.50 -6.36 20.63
N ALA A 53 -4.50 -6.69 19.33
CA ALA A 53 -5.71 -6.80 18.53
C ALA A 53 -6.48 -8.12 18.76
N GLY A 54 -5.97 -9.04 19.59
CA GLY A 54 -6.63 -10.31 19.87
C GLY A 54 -6.67 -11.25 18.66
N VAL A 55 -5.58 -11.31 17.87
CA VAL A 55 -5.42 -12.27 16.78
C VAL A 55 -5.24 -13.66 17.35
N ASP A 56 -5.94 -14.64 16.78
CA ASP A 56 -5.95 -16.02 17.30
C ASP A 56 -4.76 -16.84 16.78
N GLU A 57 -4.33 -16.62 15.53
CA GLU A 57 -3.24 -17.38 14.91
C GLU A 57 -2.34 -16.48 14.06
N ILE A 58 -1.02 -16.74 14.10
CA ILE A 58 -0.04 -16.09 13.21
C ILE A 58 0.79 -17.17 12.51
N TRP A 59 0.81 -17.10 11.18
CA TRP A 59 1.55 -18.02 10.34
C TRP A 59 2.65 -17.27 9.56
N ARG A 60 3.87 -17.79 9.62
CA ARG A 60 5.04 -17.25 8.93
C ARG A 60 5.09 -17.75 7.48
N VAL A 61 4.14 -17.32 6.69
CA VAL A 61 4.01 -17.62 5.26
C VAL A 61 3.55 -16.37 4.53
N GLY A 62 4.06 -16.13 3.33
CA GLY A 62 3.73 -14.96 2.52
C GLY A 62 3.49 -15.31 1.05
N GLY A 63 3.23 -14.29 0.23
CA GLY A 63 3.00 -14.44 -1.20
C GLY A 63 1.69 -15.15 -1.54
N ALA A 64 1.57 -15.60 -2.78
CA ALA A 64 0.40 -16.34 -3.28
C ALA A 64 0.09 -17.60 -2.45
N GLN A 65 1.12 -18.26 -1.92
CA GLN A 65 1.01 -19.45 -1.10
C GLN A 65 0.22 -19.20 0.19
N ALA A 66 0.40 -18.03 0.81
CA ALA A 66 -0.33 -17.65 2.01
C ALA A 66 -1.83 -17.48 1.70
N VAL A 67 -2.15 -16.80 0.60
CA VAL A 67 -3.55 -16.60 0.16
C VAL A 67 -4.20 -17.94 -0.15
N ALA A 68 -3.52 -18.84 -0.86
CA ALA A 68 -4.01 -20.17 -1.18
C ALA A 68 -4.21 -21.02 0.08
N ALA A 69 -3.26 -20.97 1.04
CA ALA A 69 -3.38 -21.69 2.32
C ALA A 69 -4.58 -21.22 3.14
N LEU A 70 -4.85 -19.92 3.15
CA LEU A 70 -6.03 -19.36 3.82
C LEU A 70 -7.34 -19.74 3.12
N ALA A 71 -7.36 -19.75 1.78
CA ALA A 71 -8.56 -20.00 1.01
C ALA A 71 -8.98 -21.47 1.00
N TYR A 72 -8.03 -22.39 0.81
CA TYR A 72 -8.31 -23.82 0.74
C TYR A 72 -8.16 -24.56 2.08
N GLY A 73 -7.37 -23.99 2.98
CA GLY A 73 -6.89 -24.69 4.16
C GLY A 73 -5.72 -25.64 3.86
N THR A 74 -5.10 -26.12 4.91
CA THR A 74 -4.05 -27.13 4.91
C THR A 74 -4.25 -28.02 6.15
N ASP A 75 -3.44 -29.06 6.34
CA ASP A 75 -3.47 -29.86 7.57
C ASP A 75 -3.21 -29.03 8.84
N ARG A 76 -2.62 -27.85 8.72
CA ARG A 76 -2.22 -26.99 9.84
C ARG A 76 -2.99 -25.67 9.92
N ILE A 77 -3.45 -25.14 8.81
CA ILE A 77 -4.17 -23.86 8.71
C ILE A 77 -5.59 -24.17 8.27
N ALA A 78 -6.56 -24.02 9.14
CA ALA A 78 -7.96 -24.16 8.75
C ALA A 78 -8.35 -23.03 7.80
N ARG A 79 -9.13 -23.36 6.77
CA ARG A 79 -9.62 -22.37 5.79
C ARG A 79 -10.36 -21.21 6.47
N VAL A 80 -10.39 -20.09 5.79
CA VAL A 80 -11.14 -18.89 6.20
C VAL A 80 -12.21 -18.55 5.15
N ASP A 81 -13.16 -17.72 5.55
CA ASP A 81 -14.25 -17.30 4.65
C ASP A 81 -13.90 -16.03 3.87
N VAL A 82 -13.01 -15.19 4.41
CA VAL A 82 -12.57 -13.92 3.80
C VAL A 82 -11.07 -13.76 4.00
N VAL A 83 -10.37 -13.29 2.95
CA VAL A 83 -8.95 -12.87 3.01
C VAL A 83 -8.87 -11.37 2.73
N THR A 84 -8.29 -10.62 3.67
CA THR A 84 -8.10 -9.17 3.57
C THR A 84 -6.63 -8.78 3.74
N GLY A 85 -6.31 -7.55 3.40
CA GLY A 85 -4.99 -6.97 3.61
C GLY A 85 -4.21 -6.73 2.32
N PRO A 86 -3.31 -5.73 2.34
CA PRO A 86 -2.51 -5.35 1.18
C PRO A 86 -1.41 -6.37 0.90
N GLY A 87 -0.96 -6.43 -0.34
CA GLY A 87 0.14 -7.29 -0.76
C GLY A 87 0.75 -6.83 -2.07
N ASN A 88 1.81 -7.49 -2.50
CA ASN A 88 2.41 -7.25 -3.81
C ASN A 88 1.56 -7.86 -4.95
N ALA A 89 2.00 -7.67 -6.19
CA ALA A 89 1.28 -8.16 -7.38
C ALA A 89 0.94 -9.67 -7.32
N TRP A 90 1.80 -10.50 -6.72
CA TRP A 90 1.54 -11.94 -6.55
C TRP A 90 0.39 -12.23 -5.59
N VAL A 91 0.27 -11.42 -4.52
CA VAL A 91 -0.83 -11.53 -3.55
C VAL A 91 -2.13 -11.02 -4.17
N ALA A 92 -2.09 -9.90 -4.89
CA ALA A 92 -3.23 -9.35 -5.61
C ALA A 92 -3.75 -10.33 -6.66
N GLU A 93 -2.85 -10.93 -7.45
CA GLU A 93 -3.21 -11.93 -8.45
C GLU A 93 -3.78 -13.20 -7.82
N ALA A 94 -3.22 -13.68 -6.71
CA ALA A 94 -3.76 -14.81 -5.98
C ALA A 94 -5.17 -14.54 -5.47
N LYS A 95 -5.43 -13.35 -4.90
CA LYS A 95 -6.77 -12.93 -4.50
C LYS A 95 -7.73 -12.92 -5.68
N ARG A 96 -7.32 -12.36 -6.81
CA ARG A 96 -8.13 -12.32 -8.04
C ARG A 96 -8.53 -13.72 -8.50
N GLN A 97 -7.58 -14.66 -8.52
CA GLN A 97 -7.84 -16.05 -8.95
C GLN A 97 -8.71 -16.84 -7.96
N LEU A 98 -8.64 -16.50 -6.68
CA LEU A 98 -9.37 -17.22 -5.62
C LEU A 98 -10.69 -16.55 -5.22
N TYR A 99 -11.02 -15.43 -5.84
CA TYR A 99 -12.32 -14.79 -5.65
C TYR A 99 -13.45 -15.74 -6.04
N GLY A 100 -14.40 -15.93 -5.15
CA GLY A 100 -15.47 -16.93 -5.28
C GLY A 100 -15.19 -18.26 -4.58
N VAL A 101 -13.91 -18.64 -4.39
CA VAL A 101 -13.51 -19.72 -3.48
C VAL A 101 -13.47 -19.20 -2.05
N VAL A 102 -12.97 -17.99 -1.88
CA VAL A 102 -12.90 -17.22 -0.63
C VAL A 102 -13.34 -15.79 -0.92
N GLY A 103 -13.95 -15.12 0.05
CA GLY A 103 -14.19 -13.67 -0.04
C GLY A 103 -12.88 -12.90 0.01
N ILE A 104 -12.80 -11.77 -0.68
CA ILE A 104 -11.65 -10.86 -0.63
C ILE A 104 -12.11 -9.43 -0.37
N ASP A 105 -11.22 -8.58 0.13
CA ASP A 105 -11.44 -7.14 0.26
C ASP A 105 -11.48 -6.47 -1.13
N MET A 106 -10.39 -6.58 -1.88
CA MET A 106 -10.26 -6.03 -3.22
C MET A 106 -9.08 -6.67 -3.97
N VAL A 107 -9.07 -6.51 -5.29
CA VAL A 107 -7.88 -6.66 -6.10
C VAL A 107 -7.23 -5.29 -6.22
N ALA A 108 -6.19 -5.05 -5.43
CA ALA A 108 -5.50 -3.77 -5.42
C ALA A 108 -4.79 -3.51 -6.76
N GLY A 109 -5.00 -2.32 -7.32
CA GLY A 109 -4.17 -1.75 -8.37
C GLY A 109 -2.84 -1.19 -7.84
N PRO A 110 -2.03 -0.57 -8.70
CA PRO A 110 -0.89 0.23 -8.27
C PRO A 110 -1.32 1.31 -7.29
N SER A 111 -0.44 1.67 -6.36
CA SER A 111 -0.73 2.75 -5.42
C SER A 111 -0.60 4.11 -6.12
N GLU A 112 -1.52 5.01 -5.85
CA GLU A 112 -1.59 6.33 -6.48
C GLU A 112 -1.68 7.43 -5.42
N ILE A 113 -1.10 8.58 -5.70
CA ILE A 113 -1.31 9.82 -4.96
C ILE A 113 -1.67 10.94 -5.92
N LEU A 114 -2.68 11.72 -5.57
CA LEU A 114 -3.04 12.95 -6.24
C LEU A 114 -2.88 14.12 -5.26
N VAL A 115 -2.05 15.08 -5.63
CA VAL A 115 -1.87 16.34 -4.91
C VAL A 115 -2.47 17.47 -5.74
N ILE A 116 -3.32 18.29 -5.12
CA ILE A 116 -3.84 19.52 -5.71
C ILE A 116 -3.25 20.69 -4.94
N ALA A 117 -2.47 21.52 -5.59
CA ALA A 117 -1.75 22.62 -4.93
C ALA A 117 -1.61 23.83 -5.84
N ASP A 118 -1.69 25.03 -5.25
CA ASP A 118 -1.42 26.31 -5.88
C ASP A 118 -0.01 26.82 -5.54
N LYS A 119 0.32 27.99 -6.08
CA LYS A 119 1.62 28.65 -5.87
C LYS A 119 1.89 29.13 -4.44
N ASP A 120 0.88 29.12 -3.56
CA ASP A 120 1.04 29.55 -2.16
C ASP A 120 1.57 28.41 -1.28
N ASN A 121 1.72 27.21 -1.85
CA ASN A 121 2.33 26.05 -1.20
C ASN A 121 3.86 26.02 -1.42
N ASP A 122 4.53 25.29 -0.54
CA ASP A 122 5.98 25.05 -0.64
C ASP A 122 6.25 23.91 -1.65
N PRO A 123 6.98 24.15 -2.75
CA PRO A 123 7.27 23.14 -3.76
C PRO A 123 8.08 21.95 -3.21
N ASP A 124 8.93 22.16 -2.20
CA ASP A 124 9.70 21.08 -1.58
C ASP A 124 8.79 20.11 -0.82
N TRP A 125 7.74 20.61 -0.18
CA TRP A 125 6.77 19.77 0.52
C TRP A 125 5.91 18.98 -0.47
N ILE A 126 5.46 19.61 -1.53
CA ILE A 126 4.70 18.91 -2.59
C ILE A 126 5.56 17.83 -3.26
N ALA A 127 6.83 18.12 -3.53
CA ALA A 127 7.76 17.12 -4.04
C ALA A 127 7.93 15.93 -3.09
N ALA A 128 8.02 16.18 -1.78
CA ALA A 128 8.10 15.13 -0.77
C ALA A 128 6.84 14.25 -0.75
N ASP A 129 5.65 14.86 -0.85
CA ASP A 129 4.38 14.12 -0.94
C ASP A 129 4.33 13.21 -2.18
N LEU A 130 4.70 13.73 -3.34
CA LEU A 130 4.75 12.94 -4.59
C LEU A 130 5.76 11.80 -4.50
N LEU A 131 6.94 12.05 -3.94
CA LEU A 131 7.99 11.06 -3.77
C LEU A 131 7.66 10.02 -2.69
N SER A 132 6.85 10.36 -1.70
CA SER A 132 6.38 9.42 -0.68
C SER A 132 5.63 8.22 -1.28
N GLN A 133 4.93 8.44 -2.39
CA GLN A 133 4.26 7.37 -3.13
C GLN A 133 5.19 6.73 -4.17
N ALA A 134 5.97 7.53 -4.88
CA ALA A 134 6.86 7.02 -5.93
C ALA A 134 7.91 6.04 -5.38
N GLU A 135 8.35 6.18 -4.13
CA GLU A 135 9.33 5.30 -3.52
C GLU A 135 8.80 3.91 -3.15
N HIS A 136 7.48 3.74 -3.09
CA HIS A 136 6.87 2.47 -2.69
C HIS A 136 7.07 1.36 -3.71
N ASP A 137 6.80 1.64 -4.98
CA ASP A 137 6.91 0.63 -6.05
C ASP A 137 7.17 1.31 -7.41
N PRO A 138 7.94 0.68 -8.32
CA PRO A 138 8.16 1.21 -9.66
C PRO A 138 6.89 1.45 -10.48
N THR A 139 5.77 0.80 -10.13
CA THR A 139 4.47 0.95 -10.79
C THR A 139 3.56 1.97 -10.11
N SER A 140 3.99 2.59 -9.00
CA SER A 140 3.24 3.64 -8.33
C SER A 140 3.06 4.85 -9.24
N GLN A 141 1.96 5.59 -9.04
CA GLN A 141 1.67 6.82 -9.76
C GLN A 141 1.58 8.01 -8.81
N SER A 142 2.24 9.11 -9.15
CA SER A 142 2.20 10.36 -8.41
C SER A 142 1.75 11.48 -9.34
N ILE A 143 0.66 12.17 -8.98
CA ILE A 143 0.02 13.19 -9.82
C ILE A 143 -0.03 14.50 -9.05
N LEU A 144 0.42 15.60 -9.69
CA LEU A 144 0.17 16.97 -9.25
C LEU A 144 -0.81 17.63 -10.19
N ILE A 145 -1.85 18.28 -9.65
CA ILE A 145 -2.67 19.25 -10.39
C ILE A 145 -2.43 20.63 -9.78
N THR A 146 -2.08 21.61 -10.62
CA THR A 146 -1.86 23.00 -10.21
C THR A 146 -2.41 23.96 -11.26
N ASP A 147 -2.71 25.20 -10.86
CA ASP A 147 -3.13 26.26 -11.75
C ASP A 147 -1.99 27.25 -12.10
N ASP A 148 -0.76 26.98 -11.63
CA ASP A 148 0.40 27.82 -11.90
C ASP A 148 1.54 27.01 -12.56
N ARG A 149 1.86 27.39 -13.80
CA ARG A 149 2.93 26.73 -14.59
C ARG A 149 4.32 26.93 -14.00
N SER A 150 4.56 28.07 -13.35
CA SER A 150 5.85 28.35 -12.72
C SER A 150 6.02 27.51 -11.46
N PHE A 151 4.95 27.34 -10.68
CA PHE A 151 4.92 26.44 -9.53
C PHE A 151 5.13 24.98 -9.95
N ALA A 152 4.46 24.53 -11.02
CA ALA A 152 4.68 23.21 -11.59
C ALA A 152 6.17 22.93 -11.85
N LYS A 153 6.87 23.91 -12.43
CA LYS A 153 8.31 23.78 -12.69
C LYS A 153 9.14 23.75 -11.41
N LEU A 154 8.80 24.55 -10.41
CA LEU A 154 9.48 24.51 -9.10
C LEU A 154 9.33 23.15 -8.40
N VAL A 155 8.15 22.56 -8.49
CA VAL A 155 7.92 21.21 -7.92
C VAL A 155 8.72 20.14 -8.69
N GLU A 156 8.76 20.22 -10.02
CA GLU A 156 9.57 19.30 -10.84
C GLU A 156 11.06 19.38 -10.45
N ASP A 157 11.60 20.60 -10.32
CA ASP A 157 12.98 20.83 -9.91
C ASP A 157 13.25 20.33 -8.48
N ALA A 158 12.28 20.50 -7.56
CA ALA A 158 12.37 20.00 -6.20
C ALA A 158 12.35 18.46 -6.15
N VAL A 159 11.53 17.79 -6.97
CA VAL A 159 11.53 16.32 -7.11
C VAL A 159 12.91 15.84 -7.57
N ASP A 160 13.49 16.44 -8.60
CA ASP A 160 14.81 16.07 -9.09
C ASP A 160 15.89 16.25 -8.01
N LEU A 161 15.84 17.32 -7.25
CA LEU A 161 16.77 17.60 -6.17
C LEU A 161 16.66 16.58 -5.03
N GLN A 162 15.45 16.27 -4.58
CA GLN A 162 15.21 15.31 -3.50
C GLN A 162 15.59 13.87 -3.91
N LEU A 163 15.37 13.51 -5.18
CA LEU A 163 15.81 12.21 -5.71
C LEU A 163 17.33 12.01 -5.64
N MET A 164 18.14 13.08 -5.53
CA MET A 164 19.60 12.94 -5.39
C MET A 164 20.02 12.40 -4.02
N SER A 165 19.21 12.60 -2.98
CA SER A 165 19.52 12.22 -1.59
C SER A 165 18.61 11.12 -1.02
N LEU A 166 17.55 10.77 -1.72
CA LEU A 166 16.58 9.77 -1.24
C LEU A 166 17.21 8.36 -1.20
N PRO A 167 17.17 7.63 -0.06
CA PRO A 167 17.71 6.26 0.02
C PRO A 167 17.09 5.30 -0.99
N THR A 168 15.82 5.52 -1.36
CA THR A 168 15.03 4.73 -2.30
C THR A 168 15.00 5.31 -3.70
N ALA A 169 15.91 6.24 -4.01
CA ALA A 169 15.96 7.02 -5.27
C ALA A 169 15.78 6.17 -6.53
N LYS A 170 16.33 4.96 -6.58
CA LYS A 170 16.19 4.09 -7.76
C LYS A 170 14.73 3.73 -8.04
N THR A 171 13.98 3.33 -7.02
CA THR A 171 12.56 2.98 -7.15
C THR A 171 11.73 4.22 -7.45
N ALA A 172 11.93 5.29 -6.68
CA ALA A 172 11.19 6.54 -6.84
C ALA A 172 11.40 7.16 -8.21
N ARG A 173 12.63 7.18 -8.73
CA ARG A 173 12.94 7.67 -10.08
C ARG A 173 12.26 6.85 -11.16
N THR A 174 12.32 5.51 -11.07
CA THR A 174 11.66 4.63 -12.04
C THR A 174 10.14 4.88 -12.08
N SER A 175 9.52 5.02 -10.90
CA SER A 175 8.09 5.32 -10.78
C SER A 175 7.75 6.70 -11.35
N TRP A 176 8.52 7.74 -10.96
CA TRP A 176 8.30 9.11 -11.38
C TRP A 176 8.46 9.30 -12.90
N GLU A 177 9.54 8.77 -13.48
CA GLU A 177 9.80 8.86 -14.92
C GLU A 177 8.77 8.09 -15.78
N ALA A 178 8.24 6.98 -15.26
CA ALA A 178 7.28 6.16 -16.00
C ALA A 178 5.82 6.59 -15.81
N ASN A 179 5.45 7.04 -14.60
CA ASN A 179 4.05 7.20 -14.20
C ASN A 179 3.77 8.57 -13.53
N GLY A 180 4.79 9.39 -13.25
CA GLY A 180 4.61 10.73 -12.69
C GLY A 180 3.92 11.66 -13.68
N LEU A 181 3.01 12.51 -13.17
CA LEU A 181 2.26 13.43 -14.01
C LEU A 181 2.08 14.78 -13.31
N ILE A 182 2.35 15.86 -14.03
CA ILE A 182 2.01 17.22 -13.60
C ILE A 182 1.01 17.80 -14.61
N VAL A 183 -0.19 18.12 -14.10
CA VAL A 183 -1.28 18.71 -14.89
C VAL A 183 -1.43 20.17 -14.51
N VAL A 184 -1.33 21.08 -15.49
CA VAL A 184 -1.59 22.51 -15.28
C VAL A 184 -2.97 22.82 -15.84
N VAL A 185 -3.85 23.34 -14.98
CA VAL A 185 -5.23 23.72 -15.30
C VAL A 185 -5.40 25.24 -15.26
N ASP A 186 -6.48 25.77 -15.81
CA ASP A 186 -6.73 27.21 -15.78
C ASP A 186 -7.13 27.73 -14.38
N THR A 187 -7.83 26.88 -13.59
CA THR A 187 -8.23 27.14 -12.20
C THR A 187 -8.31 25.85 -11.43
N LEU A 188 -8.08 25.86 -10.10
CA LEU A 188 -8.17 24.65 -9.27
C LEU A 188 -9.58 24.06 -9.19
N ASP A 189 -10.63 24.81 -9.49
CA ASP A 189 -12.00 24.27 -9.55
C ASP A 189 -12.14 23.14 -10.58
N VAL A 190 -11.30 23.16 -11.63
CA VAL A 190 -11.27 22.12 -12.66
C VAL A 190 -10.56 20.84 -12.18
N ALA A 191 -9.75 20.93 -11.12
CA ALA A 191 -9.02 19.78 -10.59
C ALA A 191 -9.94 18.72 -10.01
N ILE A 192 -11.03 19.12 -9.35
CA ILE A 192 -11.96 18.18 -8.69
C ILE A 192 -12.62 17.22 -9.69
N PRO A 193 -13.22 17.65 -10.81
CA PRO A 193 -13.78 16.72 -11.80
C PRO A 193 -12.71 15.91 -12.55
N LEU A 194 -11.44 16.30 -12.53
CA LEU A 194 -10.34 15.51 -13.10
C LEU A 194 -9.85 14.41 -12.16
N ALA A 195 -10.16 14.52 -10.86
CA ALA A 195 -9.76 13.55 -9.84
C ALA A 195 -10.71 12.33 -9.75
N TYR A 196 -11.84 12.39 -10.47
CA TYR A 196 -12.87 11.36 -10.54
C TYR A 196 -13.01 10.85 -11.98
#